data_442e77f667b64c506bbe387578cd6d22
#
_entry.id   442e77f667b64c506bbe387578cd6d22
#
_cell.length_a   1.000
_cell.length_b   1.000
_cell.length_c   1.000
_cell.angle_alpha   90.00
_cell.angle_beta   90.00
_cell.angle_gamma   90.00
#
_symmetry.space_group_name_H-M   'P 1'
#
loop_
_entity.id
_entity.type
_entity.pdbx_description
1 polymer ?
#
loop_
_entity_poly.entity_id
_entity_poly.type
_entity_poly.pdbx_seq_one_letter_code
_entity_poly.pdbx_strand_id
1 'polypeptide(L)' 'MEEHRTTPRQRVLLAAKVMLNGGGVIDCTVRDRSPAGARLKVVSVVGIPDRFDLLIGTEEQSQTAEIVWRKQGEVGVRFA' A
#
# COMPACT_ATOMS: atom_id res chain seq x y z
N MET A 1 20.45 -2.78 -22.13
CA MET A 1 19.84 -2.02 -21.90
C MET A 1 19.78 -1.53 -20.76
N GLU A 2 19.86 -0.76 -20.43
CA GLU A 2 19.71 -0.44 -19.33
C GLU A 2 18.69 0.36 -19.01
N GLU A 3 18.11 0.27 -18.07
CA GLU A 3 17.09 0.99 -17.63
C GLU A 3 17.52 2.24 -17.09
N HIS A 4 16.85 3.29 -17.34
CA HIS A 4 17.22 4.56 -16.85
C HIS A 4 16.16 5.17 -15.96
N ARG A 5 15.35 4.39 -15.29
CA ARG A 5 14.37 4.93 -14.45
C ARG A 5 14.98 5.56 -13.27
N THR A 6 14.59 6.75 -12.91
CA THR A 6 15.09 7.40 -11.74
C THR A 6 14.39 6.93 -10.48
N THR A 7 13.17 6.46 -10.60
CA THR A 7 12.42 6.00 -9.45
C THR A 7 11.82 4.66 -9.76
N PRO A 8 12.60 3.62 -9.64
CA PRO A 8 12.12 2.31 -10.03
C PRO A 8 10.94 1.88 -9.19
N ARG A 9 9.97 1.31 -9.87
CA ARG A 9 8.84 0.72 -9.26
C ARG A 9 8.97 -0.74 -9.44
N GLN A 10 8.98 -1.48 -8.39
CA GLN A 10 9.14 -2.92 -8.46
C GLN A 10 7.79 -3.57 -8.34
N ARG A 11 7.54 -4.53 -9.22
CA ARG A 11 6.36 -5.34 -9.08
C ARG A 11 6.61 -6.37 -8.03
N VAL A 12 5.68 -6.46 -7.09
CA VAL A 12 5.81 -7.39 -5.98
C VAL A 12 4.45 -8.02 -5.73
N LEU A 13 4.44 -9.06 -4.92
CA LEU A 13 3.22 -9.64 -4.42
C LEU A 13 3.46 -9.91 -2.96
N LEU A 14 3.15 -8.94 -2.14
CA LEU A 14 3.40 -9.05 -0.72
C LEU A 14 2.10 -8.89 0.03
N ALA A 15 1.87 -9.80 0.97
CA ALA A 15 0.74 -9.65 1.87
C ALA A 15 0.98 -8.43 2.74
N ALA A 16 -0.06 -7.70 3.03
CA ALA A 16 0.05 -6.51 3.86
C ALA A 16 -1.24 -6.32 4.63
N LYS A 17 -1.19 -5.45 5.64
CA LYS A 17 -2.34 -5.17 6.47
C LYS A 17 -2.51 -3.67 6.63
N VAL A 18 -3.73 -3.22 6.37
CA VAL A 18 -4.13 -1.85 6.64
C VAL A 18 -4.56 -1.84 8.09
N MET A 19 -3.85 -1.08 8.91
CA MET A 19 -4.14 -1.00 10.34
C MET A 19 -5.05 0.18 10.58
N LEU A 20 -6.22 -0.10 11.11
CA LEU A 20 -7.23 0.94 11.34
C LEU A 20 -7.09 1.50 12.73
N ASN A 21 -7.50 2.75 12.89
CA ASN A 21 -7.35 3.43 14.16
C ASN A 21 -8.10 2.74 15.29
N GLY A 22 -9.21 2.13 15.00
CA GLY A 22 -9.99 1.45 16.03
C GLY A 22 -9.50 0.06 16.37
N GLY A 23 -8.37 -0.35 15.81
CA GLY A 23 -7.83 -1.68 16.08
C GLY A 23 -8.19 -2.71 15.03
N GLY A 24 -9.00 -2.37 14.05
CA GLY A 24 -9.32 -3.30 12.99
C GLY A 24 -8.17 -3.42 12.01
N VAL A 25 -8.20 -4.50 11.23
CA VAL A 25 -7.17 -4.78 10.25
C VAL A 25 -7.85 -5.21 8.97
N ILE A 26 -7.41 -4.67 7.84
CA ILE A 26 -7.90 -5.08 6.53
C ILE A 26 -6.74 -5.68 5.77
N ASP A 27 -6.88 -6.92 5.34
CA ASP A 27 -5.84 -7.57 4.56
C ASP A 27 -5.81 -7.01 3.16
N CYS A 28 -4.62 -6.89 2.61
CA CYS A 28 -4.45 -6.44 1.24
C CYS A 28 -3.18 -7.05 0.66
N THR A 29 -2.96 -6.81 -0.63
CA THR A 29 -1.76 -7.27 -1.32
C THR A 29 -1.08 -6.09 -1.95
N VAL A 30 0.21 -5.94 -1.70
CA VAL A 30 1.00 -4.91 -2.37
C VAL A 30 1.38 -5.44 -3.74
N ARG A 31 1.01 -4.71 -4.78
CA ARG A 31 1.28 -5.11 -6.15
C ARG A 31 2.48 -4.38 -6.73
N ASP A 32 2.66 -3.12 -6.36
CA ASP A 32 3.81 -2.33 -6.77
C ASP A 32 4.29 -1.56 -5.56
N ARG A 33 5.57 -1.33 -5.50
CA ARG A 33 6.14 -0.59 -4.38
C ARG A 33 7.33 0.22 -4.83
N SER A 34 7.44 1.42 -4.27
CA SER A 34 8.62 2.26 -4.41
C SER A 34 8.86 2.95 -3.08
N PRO A 35 9.97 3.64 -2.91
CA PRO A 35 10.17 4.40 -1.67
C PRO A 35 9.09 5.45 -1.42
N ALA A 36 8.42 5.92 -2.46
CA ALA A 36 7.43 6.98 -2.33
C ALA A 36 6.04 6.45 -2.05
N GLY A 37 5.72 5.22 -2.43
CA GLY A 37 4.38 4.72 -2.26
C GLY A 37 4.19 3.32 -2.78
N ALA A 38 2.92 2.93 -2.90
CA ALA A 38 2.58 1.57 -3.29
C ALA A 38 1.21 1.53 -3.93
N ARG A 39 0.95 0.46 -4.66
CA ARG A 39 -0.37 0.14 -5.16
C ARG A 39 -0.84 -1.12 -4.44
N LEU A 40 -2.01 -1.05 -3.84
CA LEU A 40 -2.54 -2.13 -3.03
C LEU A 40 -3.79 -2.69 -3.69
N LYS A 41 -3.87 -4.01 -3.70
CA LYS A 41 -5.08 -4.68 -4.14
C LYS A 41 -5.88 -5.04 -2.90
N VAL A 42 -7.16 -4.67 -2.89
CA VAL A 42 -8.03 -4.90 -1.75
C VAL A 42 -9.32 -5.54 -2.25
N VAL A 43 -10.01 -6.22 -1.34
CA VAL A 43 -11.30 -6.82 -1.68
C VAL A 43 -12.33 -5.71 -1.90
N SER A 44 -12.28 -4.70 -1.06
CA SER A 44 -13.19 -3.57 -1.18
C SER A 44 -12.49 -2.33 -0.69
N VAL A 45 -12.73 -1.21 -1.36
CA VAL A 45 -12.17 0.06 -0.90
C VAL A 45 -13.06 0.72 0.13
N VAL A 46 -14.25 0.15 0.37
CA VAL A 46 -15.15 0.69 1.36
C VAL A 46 -14.56 0.43 2.74
N GLY A 47 -14.56 1.45 3.58
CA GLY A 47 -14.04 1.30 4.93
C GLY A 47 -12.57 1.61 5.09
N ILE A 48 -11.86 1.88 4.00
CA ILE A 48 -10.46 2.24 4.10
C ILE A 48 -10.37 3.75 4.24
N PRO A 49 -9.82 4.25 5.35
CA PRO A 49 -9.72 5.71 5.55
C PRO A 49 -8.67 6.31 4.62
N ASP A 50 -8.66 7.62 4.52
CA ASP A 50 -7.71 8.31 3.65
C ASP A 50 -6.28 8.18 4.14
N ARG A 51 -6.09 7.90 5.41
CA ARG A 51 -4.76 7.77 5.98
C ARG A 51 -4.79 6.62 6.97
N PHE A 52 -3.77 5.78 6.93
CA PHE A 52 -3.70 4.62 7.79
C PHE A 52 -2.27 4.15 7.89
N ASP A 53 -2.00 3.24 8.81
CA ASP A 53 -0.71 2.61 8.90
C ASP A 53 -0.75 1.32 8.10
N LEU A 54 0.29 1.09 7.32
CA LEU A 54 0.39 -0.08 6.46
C LEU A 54 1.55 -0.93 6.92
N LEU A 55 1.27 -2.20 7.22
CA LEU A 55 2.28 -3.15 7.61
C LEU A 55 2.48 -4.13 6.47
N ILE A 56 3.67 -4.15 5.88
CA ILE A 56 3.94 -4.90 4.67
C ILE A 56 4.76 -6.13 4.98
N GLY A 57 4.25 -7.28 4.56
CA GLY A 57 5.00 -8.53 4.66
C GLY A 57 5.39 -8.84 6.08
N THR A 58 6.66 -9.13 6.28
CA THR A 58 7.18 -9.44 7.60
C THR A 58 7.92 -8.27 8.21
N GLU A 59 7.74 -7.07 7.66
CA GLU A 59 8.39 -5.89 8.23
C GLU A 59 7.84 -5.64 9.61
N GLU A 60 8.72 -5.21 10.50
CA GLU A 60 8.33 -5.04 11.89
C GLU A 60 7.67 -3.72 12.14
N GLN A 61 7.88 -2.75 11.27
CA GLN A 61 7.32 -1.43 11.48
C GLN A 61 6.36 -1.10 10.37
N SER A 62 5.25 -0.49 10.74
CA SER A 62 4.31 0.00 9.76
C SER A 62 4.77 1.33 9.24
N GLN A 63 4.24 1.70 8.08
CA GLN A 63 4.47 2.99 7.47
C GLN A 63 3.15 3.71 7.36
N THR A 64 3.15 5.01 7.60
CA THR A 64 1.95 5.79 7.40
C THR A 64 1.73 5.95 5.91
N ALA A 65 0.54 5.65 5.47
CA ALA A 65 0.17 5.71 4.07
C ALA A 65 -1.04 6.63 3.89
N GLU A 66 -1.03 7.39 2.81
CA GLU A 66 -2.13 8.29 2.46
C GLU A 66 -2.65 7.89 1.11
N ILE A 67 -3.98 7.83 0.97
CA ILE A 67 -4.61 7.46 -0.29
C ILE A 67 -4.43 8.59 -1.30
N VAL A 68 -3.90 8.24 -2.47
CA VAL A 68 -3.78 9.17 -3.57
C VAL A 68 -4.94 8.98 -4.56
N TRP A 69 -5.34 7.73 -4.78
CA TRP A 69 -6.46 7.43 -5.66
C TRP A 69 -7.10 6.11 -5.25
N ARG A 70 -8.35 5.95 -5.64
CA ARG A 70 -9.10 4.73 -5.37
C ARG A 70 -9.74 4.27 -6.67
N LYS A 71 -9.73 2.97 -6.87
CA LYS A 71 -10.47 2.33 -7.93
C LYS A 71 -11.14 1.12 -7.34
N GLN A 72 -12.00 0.50 -8.11
CA GLN A 72 -12.61 -0.73 -7.63
C GLN A 72 -11.53 -1.77 -7.42
N GLY A 73 -11.38 -2.22 -6.21
CA GLY A 73 -10.43 -3.27 -5.87
C GLY A 73 -8.99 -2.83 -5.71
N GLU A 74 -8.69 -1.55 -5.87
CA GLU A 74 -7.30 -1.07 -5.74
C GLU A 74 -7.25 0.31 -5.16
N VAL A 75 -6.17 0.59 -4.45
CA VAL A 75 -5.88 1.95 -3.99
C VAL A 75 -4.41 2.23 -4.24
N GLY A 76 -4.11 3.47 -4.56
CA GLY A 76 -2.75 3.94 -4.62
C GLY A 76 -2.47 4.79 -3.40
N VAL A 77 -1.32 4.57 -2.77
CA VAL A 77 -0.97 5.32 -1.58
C VAL A 77 0.41 5.91 -1.75
N ARG A 78 0.65 6.98 -1.01
CA ARG A 78 2.00 7.49 -0.85
C ARG A 78 2.38 7.35 0.61
N PHE A 79 3.65 7.13 0.85
CA PHE A 79 4.14 7.02 2.22
C PHE A 79 4.42 8.41 2.76
N ALA A 80 3.98 8.65 3.96
CA ALA A 80 4.16 9.96 4.60
C ALA A 80 5.45 9.99 5.42
#